data_c6ddb0d564f8ab2db46d6d46ee012a6a
#
_entry.id   c6ddb0d564f8ab2db46d6d46ee012a6a
#
_cell.length_a   1.000
_cell.length_b   1.000
_cell.length_c   1.000
_cell.angle_alpha   90.00
_cell.angle_beta   90.00
_cell.angle_gamma   90.00
#
_symmetry.space_group_name_H-M   'P 1'
#
loop_
_entity.id
_entity.type
_entity.pdbx_description
1 polymer ?
#
loop_
_entity_poly.entity_id
_entity_poly.type
_entity_poly.pdbx_seq_one_letter_code
_entity_poly.pdbx_strand_id
1 'polypeptide(L)'
;MKTVLAAAILFFSFFSTPAFSAAIEARIDLSRQEMKVYQYGRLKHVWKVSTARRGYKTPTGTWRPTRMYREYYSKKYYNSPMPHSIFFYGGYAIHGTGSIKSLGRPASHGCIRLHPGNARTLFNMVKRVGPRNAKVRIVR
;
A
#
# COMPACT_ATOMS: atom_id res chain seq x y z
N MET A 1 20.23 -49.86 45.89
CA MET A 1 19.79 -49.65 44.49
C MET A 1 19.41 -48.18 44.33
N LYS A 2 20.24 -47.40 43.64
CA LYS A 2 19.98 -45.95 43.40
C LYS A 2 19.48 -45.81 41.96
N THR A 3 18.21 -45.45 41.80
CA THR A 3 17.58 -45.17 40.51
C THR A 3 17.92 -43.74 40.10
N VAL A 4 18.64 -43.56 39.02
CA VAL A 4 18.92 -42.25 38.40
C VAL A 4 17.83 -41.97 37.38
N LEU A 5 16.98 -40.98 37.67
CA LEU A 5 15.98 -40.47 36.73
C LEU A 5 16.67 -39.52 35.76
N ALA A 6 16.80 -39.90 34.50
CA ALA A 6 17.29 -39.01 33.44
C ALA A 6 16.14 -38.15 32.92
N ALA A 7 16.17 -36.83 33.18
CA ALA A 7 15.25 -35.88 32.63
C ALA A 7 15.68 -35.52 31.20
N ALA A 8 14.89 -35.94 30.21
CA ALA A 8 15.09 -35.53 28.80
C ALA A 8 14.54 -34.10 28.61
N ILE A 9 15.43 -33.14 28.38
CA ILE A 9 15.07 -31.78 28.05
C ILE A 9 14.82 -31.73 26.53
N LEU A 10 13.55 -31.61 26.12
CA LEU A 10 13.15 -31.38 24.75
C LEU A 10 13.41 -29.92 24.41
N PHE A 11 14.44 -29.64 23.60
CA PHE A 11 14.65 -28.34 22.98
C PHE A 11 13.66 -28.16 21.82
N PHE A 12 12.62 -27.39 22.05
CA PHE A 12 11.75 -26.87 20.97
C PHE A 12 12.47 -25.76 20.25
N SER A 13 13.10 -26.07 19.13
CA SER A 13 13.66 -25.06 18.21
C SER A 13 12.51 -24.38 17.49
N PHE A 14 12.17 -23.16 17.90
CA PHE A 14 11.27 -22.28 17.13
C PHE A 14 11.98 -21.87 15.84
N PHE A 15 11.67 -22.56 14.76
CA PHE A 15 12.01 -22.07 13.42
C PHE A 15 11.14 -20.86 13.12
N SER A 16 11.67 -19.65 13.37
CA SER A 16 11.11 -18.39 12.91
C SER A 16 11.24 -18.35 11.39
N THR A 17 10.14 -18.64 10.66
CA THR A 17 10.11 -18.43 9.22
C THR A 17 10.29 -16.94 8.97
N PRO A 18 11.27 -16.50 8.12
CA PRO A 18 11.41 -15.10 7.81
C PRO A 18 10.12 -14.61 7.14
N ALA A 19 9.42 -13.66 7.78
CA ALA A 19 8.29 -13.00 7.17
C ALA A 19 8.79 -12.30 5.90
N PHE A 20 8.27 -12.68 4.73
CA PHE A 20 8.65 -12.10 3.44
C PHE A 20 8.28 -10.61 3.45
N SER A 21 9.27 -9.75 3.66
CA SER A 21 9.10 -8.30 3.56
C SER A 21 8.92 -7.94 2.09
N ALA A 22 7.82 -7.23 1.75
CA ALA A 22 7.62 -6.74 0.40
C ALA A 22 8.77 -5.82 -0.02
N ALA A 23 9.21 -5.92 -1.30
CA ALA A 23 10.25 -5.05 -1.83
C ALA A 23 9.83 -3.58 -1.82
N ILE A 24 8.54 -3.31 -2.11
CA ILE A 24 7.91 -1.99 -2.00
C ILE A 24 6.68 -2.11 -1.10
N GLU A 25 6.57 -1.22 -0.10
CA GLU A 25 5.36 -1.06 0.69
C GLU A 25 4.89 0.39 0.63
N ALA A 26 3.68 0.60 0.11
CA ALA A 26 2.95 1.86 0.23
C ALA A 26 2.03 1.76 1.46
N ARG A 27 2.36 2.47 2.53
CA ARG A 27 1.57 2.54 3.76
C ARG A 27 0.83 3.85 3.82
N ILE A 28 -0.50 3.78 3.80
CA ILE A 28 -1.40 4.93 3.81
C ILE A 28 -2.05 5.04 5.19
N ASP A 29 -1.92 6.21 5.81
CA ASP A 29 -2.59 6.58 7.05
C ASP A 29 -3.76 7.52 6.71
N LEU A 30 -4.99 7.03 6.89
CA LEU A 30 -6.21 7.79 6.57
C LEU A 30 -6.41 8.98 7.51
N SER A 31 -6.01 8.86 8.79
CA SER A 31 -6.15 9.94 9.77
C SER A 31 -5.23 11.10 9.47
N ARG A 32 -4.04 10.82 8.95
CA ARG A 32 -3.02 11.81 8.62
C ARG A 32 -3.04 12.26 7.18
N GLN A 33 -3.81 11.59 6.32
CA GLN A 33 -3.82 11.80 4.86
C GLN A 33 -2.41 11.80 4.28
N GLU A 34 -1.64 10.77 4.67
CA GLU A 34 -0.23 10.62 4.35
C GLU A 34 0.07 9.20 3.85
N MET A 35 0.98 9.12 2.88
CA MET A 35 1.55 7.86 2.41
C MET A 35 3.04 7.83 2.73
N LYS A 36 3.49 6.75 3.37
CA LYS A 36 4.90 6.40 3.52
C LYS A 36 5.25 5.28 2.55
N VAL A 37 6.31 5.46 1.80
CA VAL A 37 6.80 4.44 0.86
C VAL A 37 8.10 3.87 1.39
N TYR A 38 8.11 2.56 1.60
CA TYR A 38 9.27 1.81 2.03
C TYR A 38 9.81 0.96 0.88
N GLN A 39 11.10 0.91 0.75
CA GLN A 39 11.80 0.01 -0.17
C GLN A 39 12.76 -0.86 0.63
N TYR A 40 12.58 -2.17 0.54
CA TYR A 40 13.33 -3.15 1.34
C TYR A 40 13.38 -2.79 2.83
N GLY A 41 12.22 -2.38 3.38
CA GLY A 41 12.06 -1.98 4.78
C GLY A 41 12.57 -0.58 5.14
N ARG A 42 13.20 0.14 4.22
CA ARG A 42 13.73 1.50 4.45
C ARG A 42 12.75 2.54 3.94
N LEU A 43 12.45 3.55 4.76
CA LEU A 43 11.61 4.70 4.38
C LEU A 43 12.30 5.49 3.27
N LYS A 44 11.61 5.64 2.12
CA LYS A 44 12.08 6.37 0.95
C LYS A 44 11.34 7.67 0.71
N HIS A 45 10.01 7.66 0.90
CA HIS A 45 9.18 8.83 0.62
C HIS A 45 8.09 8.97 1.67
N VAL A 46 7.71 10.23 1.92
CA VAL A 46 6.54 10.62 2.70
C VAL A 46 5.77 11.65 1.88
N TRP A 47 4.53 11.32 1.50
CA TRP A 47 3.72 12.13 0.60
C TRP A 47 2.33 12.40 1.17
N LYS A 48 1.81 13.59 0.91
CA LYS A 48 0.40 13.89 1.14
C LYS A 48 -0.46 13.10 0.16
N VAL A 49 -1.57 12.57 0.64
CA VAL A 49 -2.59 11.91 -0.17
C VAL A 49 -3.95 12.57 0.02
N SER A 50 -4.90 12.21 -0.84
CA SER A 50 -6.30 12.50 -0.64
C SER A 50 -7.07 11.20 -0.77
N THR A 51 -7.83 10.83 0.27
CA THR A 51 -8.64 9.61 0.32
C THR A 51 -10.13 9.95 0.38
N ALA A 52 -11.00 8.98 0.66
CA ALA A 52 -12.43 9.15 0.65
C ALA A 52 -12.92 10.34 1.50
N ARG A 53 -13.69 11.22 0.88
CA ARG A 53 -14.44 12.26 1.57
C ARG A 53 -15.65 11.67 2.32
N ARG A 54 -16.28 12.48 3.18
CA ARG A 54 -17.52 12.09 3.89
C ARG A 54 -18.55 11.52 2.90
N GLY A 55 -19.19 10.42 3.29
CA GLY A 55 -20.15 9.68 2.46
C GLY A 55 -19.52 8.61 1.55
N TYR A 56 -18.19 8.56 1.48
CA TYR A 56 -17.42 7.54 0.76
C TYR A 56 -16.48 6.82 1.71
N LYS A 57 -15.90 5.71 1.25
CA LYS A 57 -14.98 4.89 2.07
C LYS A 57 -13.74 4.50 1.28
N THR A 58 -12.59 4.65 1.90
CA THR A 58 -11.35 3.96 1.54
C THR A 58 -11.21 2.77 2.48
N PRO A 59 -11.08 1.54 1.98
CA PRO A 59 -10.97 0.35 2.84
C PRO A 59 -9.64 0.34 3.60
N THR A 60 -9.65 -0.18 4.82
CA THR A 60 -8.44 -0.50 5.59
C THR A 60 -8.09 -1.97 5.39
N GLY A 61 -6.81 -2.28 5.38
CA GLY A 61 -6.32 -3.64 5.17
C GLY A 61 -4.98 -3.67 4.44
N THR A 62 -4.63 -4.84 3.95
CA THR A 62 -3.38 -5.08 3.24
C THR A 62 -3.64 -5.87 1.97
N TRP A 63 -3.13 -5.38 0.85
CA TRP A 63 -3.31 -5.98 -0.47
C TRP A 63 -2.03 -5.95 -1.28
N ARG A 64 -2.00 -6.74 -2.34
CA ARG A 64 -1.02 -6.64 -3.42
C ARG A 64 -1.63 -5.92 -4.60
N PRO A 65 -0.86 -5.14 -5.37
CA PRO A 65 -1.33 -4.61 -6.65
C PRO A 65 -1.80 -5.71 -7.58
N THR A 66 -2.91 -5.48 -8.26
CA THR A 66 -3.52 -6.44 -9.21
C THR A 66 -3.33 -6.04 -10.65
N ARG A 67 -3.54 -4.76 -10.97
CA ARG A 67 -3.43 -4.18 -12.32
C ARG A 67 -2.78 -2.81 -12.23
N MET A 68 -2.06 -2.44 -13.28
CA MET A 68 -1.35 -1.16 -13.36
C MET A 68 -1.50 -0.57 -14.75
N TYR A 69 -1.84 0.73 -14.83
CA TYR A 69 -1.98 1.45 -16.09
C TYR A 69 -1.28 2.81 -16.00
N ARG A 70 -0.49 3.17 -17.01
CA ARG A 70 0.09 4.53 -17.11
C ARG A 70 -1.00 5.56 -17.33
N GLU A 71 -1.96 5.23 -18.18
CA GLU A 71 -3.14 6.04 -18.49
C GLU A 71 -4.38 5.20 -18.18
N TYR A 72 -5.28 5.77 -17.41
CA TYR A 72 -6.57 5.18 -17.10
C TYR A 72 -7.58 6.28 -16.90
N TYR A 73 -8.81 6.02 -17.34
CA TYR A 73 -9.94 6.95 -17.19
C TYR A 73 -11.10 6.22 -16.50
N SER A 74 -11.59 6.80 -15.43
CA SER A 74 -12.66 6.21 -14.64
C SER A 74 -14.00 6.29 -15.37
N LYS A 75 -14.49 5.18 -15.90
CA LYS A 75 -15.83 5.09 -16.51
C LYS A 75 -16.95 5.42 -15.50
N LYS A 76 -16.72 5.12 -14.22
CA LYS A 76 -17.69 5.36 -13.15
C LYS A 76 -17.82 6.84 -12.78
N TYR A 77 -16.77 7.61 -12.94
CA TYR A 77 -16.70 9.02 -12.50
C TYR A 77 -16.34 9.94 -13.66
N TYR A 78 -17.28 10.10 -14.61
CA TYR A 78 -17.22 11.10 -15.70
C TYR A 78 -15.92 11.05 -16.52
N ASN A 79 -15.40 9.84 -16.75
CA ASN A 79 -14.16 9.63 -17.48
C ASN A 79 -12.97 10.43 -16.92
N SER A 80 -12.93 10.61 -15.60
CA SER A 80 -11.86 11.33 -14.91
C SER A 80 -10.52 10.65 -15.10
N PRO A 81 -9.44 11.40 -15.41
CA PRO A 81 -8.11 10.83 -15.59
C PRO A 81 -7.55 10.32 -14.27
N MET A 82 -6.96 9.15 -14.31
CA MET A 82 -6.29 8.46 -13.21
C MET A 82 -4.90 8.02 -13.67
N PRO A 83 -3.96 8.96 -13.89
CA PRO A 83 -2.64 8.62 -14.41
C PRO A 83 -1.84 7.79 -13.41
N HIS A 84 -1.04 6.85 -13.93
CA HIS A 84 -0.20 5.95 -13.15
C HIS A 84 -0.98 5.19 -12.07
N SER A 85 -2.11 4.60 -12.49
CA SER A 85 -2.98 3.84 -11.60
C SER A 85 -2.37 2.52 -11.19
N ILE A 86 -2.44 2.25 -9.89
CA ILE A 86 -2.09 0.96 -9.26
C ILE A 86 -3.35 0.48 -8.55
N PHE A 87 -4.09 -0.44 -9.17
CA PHE A 87 -5.26 -1.06 -8.55
C PHE A 87 -4.82 -2.13 -7.56
N PHE A 88 -5.47 -2.20 -6.41
CA PHE A 88 -5.10 -3.15 -5.36
C PHE A 88 -6.28 -3.92 -4.78
N TYR A 89 -7.50 -3.38 -4.86
CA TYR A 89 -8.70 -4.04 -4.37
C TYR A 89 -9.93 -3.60 -5.18
N GLY A 90 -10.52 -4.52 -5.94
CA GLY A 90 -11.67 -4.19 -6.79
C GLY A 90 -11.40 -2.98 -7.68
N GLY A 91 -12.22 -1.95 -7.56
CA GLY A 91 -12.06 -0.67 -8.25
C GLY A 91 -11.20 0.36 -7.51
N TYR A 92 -10.64 0.03 -6.35
CA TYR A 92 -9.78 0.94 -5.61
C TYR A 92 -8.36 0.97 -6.17
N ALA A 93 -7.84 2.17 -6.38
CA ALA A 93 -6.51 2.40 -6.92
C ALA A 93 -5.78 3.55 -6.21
N ILE A 94 -4.46 3.52 -6.29
CA ILE A 94 -3.58 4.66 -6.07
C ILE A 94 -3.31 5.28 -7.44
N HIS A 95 -3.48 6.60 -7.58
CA HIS A 95 -3.28 7.27 -8.86
C HIS A 95 -2.94 8.75 -8.69
N GLY A 96 -2.42 9.38 -9.75
CA GLY A 96 -2.22 10.82 -9.81
C GLY A 96 -3.52 11.61 -9.94
N THR A 97 -3.54 12.83 -9.44
CA THR A 97 -4.70 13.73 -9.54
C THR A 97 -4.29 15.13 -10.03
N GLY A 98 -5.16 15.77 -10.81
CA GLY A 98 -5.05 17.18 -11.10
C GLY A 98 -5.49 18.09 -9.96
N SER A 99 -6.25 17.56 -8.97
CA SER A 99 -6.74 18.31 -7.81
C SER A 99 -5.68 18.41 -6.70
N ILE A 100 -4.52 18.97 -7.02
CA ILE A 100 -3.35 19.05 -6.13
C ILE A 100 -3.65 19.80 -4.83
N LYS A 101 -4.49 20.83 -4.88
CA LYS A 101 -4.91 21.63 -3.71
C LYS A 101 -5.66 20.83 -2.66
N SER A 102 -6.21 19.66 -3.03
CA SER A 102 -6.95 18.77 -2.12
C SER A 102 -6.05 17.75 -1.42
N LEU A 103 -4.78 17.63 -1.80
CA LEU A 103 -3.84 16.72 -1.13
C LEU A 103 -3.62 17.12 0.32
N GLY A 104 -3.61 16.13 1.21
CA GLY A 104 -3.54 16.31 2.66
C GLY A 104 -4.90 16.33 3.35
N ARG A 105 -6.02 16.23 2.59
CA ARG A 105 -7.38 16.16 3.13
C ARG A 105 -8.26 15.18 2.35
N PRO A 106 -9.32 14.62 2.98
CA PRO A 106 -10.28 13.74 2.32
C PRO A 106 -11.03 14.49 1.21
N ALA A 107 -10.98 13.98 -0.03
CA ALA A 107 -11.67 14.60 -1.17
C ALA A 107 -12.05 13.61 -2.28
N SER A 108 -11.63 12.34 -2.21
CA SER A 108 -11.89 11.34 -3.24
C SER A 108 -13.22 10.60 -3.03
N HIS A 109 -13.56 9.73 -3.97
CA HIS A 109 -14.67 8.77 -3.86
C HIS A 109 -14.21 7.40 -3.29
N GLY A 110 -12.96 7.31 -2.80
CA GLY A 110 -12.41 6.08 -2.22
C GLY A 110 -10.99 5.75 -2.67
N CYS A 111 -10.61 6.09 -3.90
CA CYS A 111 -9.24 5.94 -4.37
C CYS A 111 -8.27 6.84 -3.60
N ILE A 112 -7.00 6.46 -3.62
CA ILE A 112 -5.91 7.20 -2.98
C ILE A 112 -5.26 8.07 -4.05
N ARG A 113 -5.43 9.38 -3.93
CA ARG A 113 -4.90 10.37 -4.87
C ARG A 113 -3.53 10.86 -4.42
N LEU A 114 -2.61 10.96 -5.36
CA LEU A 114 -1.26 11.48 -5.19
C LEU A 114 -1.01 12.65 -6.13
N HIS A 115 -0.01 13.47 -5.80
CA HIS A 115 0.59 14.37 -6.79
C HIS A 115 1.05 13.55 -8.01
N PRO A 116 0.84 14.01 -9.26
CA PRO A 116 1.15 13.23 -10.46
C PRO A 116 2.59 12.70 -10.51
N GLY A 117 3.56 13.52 -10.09
CA GLY A 117 4.97 13.12 -10.01
C GLY A 117 5.21 11.97 -9.01
N ASN A 118 4.54 12.02 -7.85
CA ASN A 118 4.64 10.97 -6.83
C ASN A 118 3.97 9.67 -7.29
N ALA A 119 2.82 9.78 -7.96
CA ALA A 119 2.14 8.62 -8.54
C ALA A 119 3.02 7.92 -9.58
N ARG A 120 3.68 8.69 -10.47
CA ARG A 120 4.65 8.16 -11.45
C ARG A 120 5.82 7.48 -10.76
N THR A 121 6.37 8.09 -9.70
CA THR A 121 7.49 7.51 -8.94
C THR A 121 7.09 6.16 -8.33
N LEU A 122 5.96 6.10 -7.61
CA LEU A 122 5.47 4.86 -7.02
C LEU A 122 5.20 3.79 -8.08
N PHE A 123 4.53 4.17 -9.17
CA PHE A 123 4.24 3.28 -10.29
C PHE A 123 5.51 2.63 -10.84
N ASN A 124 6.55 3.42 -11.07
CA ASN A 124 7.83 2.92 -11.58
C ASN A 124 8.55 2.03 -10.57
N MET A 125 8.50 2.36 -9.27
CA MET A 125 9.06 1.51 -8.20
C MET A 125 8.38 0.13 -8.18
N VAL A 126 7.04 0.10 -8.19
CA VAL A 126 6.26 -1.15 -8.19
C VAL A 126 6.49 -1.95 -9.47
N LYS A 127 6.52 -1.28 -10.63
CA LYS A 127 6.77 -1.93 -11.93
C LYS A 127 8.14 -2.60 -11.97
N ARG A 128 9.16 -1.96 -11.39
CA ARG A 128 10.56 -2.46 -11.37
C ARG A 128 10.69 -3.75 -10.57
N VAL A 129 10.06 -3.84 -9.41
CA VAL A 129 10.13 -5.03 -8.55
C VAL A 129 9.08 -6.08 -8.92
N GLY A 130 8.07 -5.71 -9.67
CA GLY A 130 6.89 -6.50 -9.98
C GLY A 130 5.77 -6.35 -8.95
N PRO A 131 4.49 -6.31 -9.38
CA PRO A 131 3.33 -6.10 -8.50
C PRO A 131 3.23 -7.12 -7.36
N ARG A 132 3.64 -8.35 -7.59
CA ARG A 132 3.61 -9.44 -6.58
C ARG A 132 4.57 -9.17 -5.41
N ASN A 133 5.61 -8.36 -5.63
CA ASN A 133 6.61 -7.99 -4.63
C ASN A 133 6.32 -6.63 -4.00
N ALA A 134 5.18 -6.05 -4.28
CA ALA A 134 4.70 -4.82 -3.67
C ALA A 134 3.50 -5.07 -2.75
N LYS A 135 3.31 -4.17 -1.79
CA LYS A 135 2.24 -4.21 -0.80
C LYS A 135 1.63 -2.83 -0.64
N VAL A 136 0.30 -2.79 -0.60
CA VAL A 136 -0.49 -1.60 -0.23
C VAL A 136 -1.11 -1.87 1.13
N ARG A 137 -0.77 -1.09 2.13
CA ARG A 137 -1.30 -1.18 3.49
C ARG A 137 -2.00 0.11 3.86
N ILE A 138 -3.27 0.01 4.25
CA ILE A 138 -4.08 1.16 4.62
C ILE A 138 -4.52 1.00 6.07
N VAL A 139 -4.18 2.00 6.88
CA VAL A 139 -4.48 2.08 8.31
C VAL A 139 -5.24 3.37 8.63
N ARG A 140 -5.87 3.38 9.79
CA ARG A 140 -6.55 4.57 10.31
C ARG A 140 -5.74 5.18 11.43
#